data_57af7b7f21a90e5879aa327d17d176d6
#
_entry.id   57af7b7f21a90e5879aa327d17d176d6
#
_cell.length_a   1.000
_cell.length_b   1.000
_cell.length_c   1.000
_cell.angle_alpha   90.00
_cell.angle_beta   90.00
_cell.angle_gamma   90.00
#
_symmetry.space_group_name_H-M   'P 1'
#
loop_
_entity.id
_entity.type
_entity.pdbx_description
1 polymer ?
#
loop_
_entity_poly.entity_id
_entity_poly.type
_entity_poly.pdbx_seq_one_letter_code
_entity_poly.pdbx_strand_id
1 'polypeptide(L)'
;MRWEDGRRSENVEDRRGFHVSRRVAGGGIGTLLLVLVAMYFGIDPSIVLNQGQLSIPGAEAPTQSEPYSASPEEKRLAEFVSVVLADTEDTWQTLFRGMGQTYQEPKLVLFSGSVESACGFASAAVGPFYCPMDQKVYIDLSFYSDLKNRFGAPGDFAQAYVIAHEVGHHVQNLLGIAEKVNSLRSRAGEAEANKLSVMMELQADCLSGVWAYHADRTRKILDEGDVEEALNAASSIGDDRMQRQSRGYVTPDSFTHGSSAQRVRWFKQGLESGKMGQCNTFQSDRL
;
A
#
# COMPACT_ATOMS: atom_id res chain seq x y z
N MET A 1 -15.16 -2.31 15.08
CA MET A 1 -15.36 -3.73 14.62
C MET A 1 -14.95 -4.73 15.70
N ARG A 2 -15.44 -5.94 15.68
CA ARG A 2 -15.11 -7.03 16.63
C ARG A 2 -13.90 -7.80 16.11
N TRP A 3 -12.72 -7.49 16.59
CA TRP A 3 -11.48 -8.09 16.12
C TRP A 3 -10.66 -8.79 17.22
N GLU A 4 -10.86 -8.44 18.50
CA GLU A 4 -9.99 -8.87 19.61
C GLU A 4 -9.88 -10.41 19.72
N ASP A 5 -10.97 -11.14 19.48
CA ASP A 5 -11.03 -12.61 19.55
C ASP A 5 -10.65 -13.28 18.21
N GLY A 6 -10.29 -12.51 17.18
CA GLY A 6 -9.93 -13.03 15.86
C GLY A 6 -8.61 -13.82 15.86
N ARG A 7 -8.43 -14.70 14.87
CA ARG A 7 -7.15 -15.37 14.60
C ARG A 7 -6.07 -14.34 14.24
N ARG A 8 -4.84 -14.57 14.64
CA ARG A 8 -3.68 -13.77 14.22
C ARG A 8 -3.01 -14.44 13.03
N SER A 9 -2.69 -13.67 12.01
CA SER A 9 -1.92 -14.15 10.86
C SER A 9 -0.46 -14.36 11.24
N GLU A 10 0.15 -15.43 10.72
CA GLU A 10 1.59 -15.70 10.79
C GLU A 10 2.35 -15.01 9.64
N ASN A 11 1.62 -14.33 8.73
CA ASN A 11 2.17 -13.68 7.54
C ASN A 11 2.54 -12.20 7.77
N VAL A 12 2.68 -11.77 9.04
CA VAL A 12 3.14 -10.41 9.37
C VAL A 12 4.64 -10.42 9.60
N GLU A 13 5.36 -9.62 8.81
CA GLU A 13 6.79 -9.33 8.98
C GLU A 13 6.95 -7.97 9.68
N ASP A 14 7.36 -7.95 10.94
CA ASP A 14 7.62 -6.71 11.65
C ASP A 14 9.05 -6.21 11.38
N ARG A 15 9.16 -5.17 10.56
CA ARG A 15 10.41 -4.49 10.22
C ARG A 15 10.53 -3.10 10.84
N ARG A 16 9.67 -2.75 11.80
CA ARG A 16 9.77 -1.49 12.53
C ARG A 16 11.06 -1.49 13.33
N GLY A 17 11.84 -0.49 13.33
CA GLY A 17 13.17 -0.48 13.98
C GLY A 17 14.34 -0.83 13.04
N PHE A 18 14.06 -1.37 11.85
CA PHE A 18 15.07 -1.43 10.82
C PHE A 18 15.09 -0.09 10.07
N HIS A 19 16.00 0.78 10.44
CA HIS A 19 16.23 1.99 9.65
C HIS A 19 16.97 1.59 8.37
N VAL A 20 16.30 1.71 7.23
CA VAL A 20 16.99 1.72 5.94
C VAL A 20 17.74 3.04 5.85
N SER A 21 18.97 3.07 6.41
CA SER A 21 19.85 4.18 6.12
C SER A 21 20.06 4.15 4.61
N ARG A 22 19.66 5.22 3.91
CA ARG A 22 20.24 5.52 2.60
C ARG A 22 21.76 5.48 2.81
N ARG A 23 22.39 4.34 2.55
CA ARG A 23 23.76 4.38 2.14
C ARG A 23 23.72 5.23 0.88
N VAL A 24 24.03 6.51 1.02
CA VAL A 24 24.54 7.29 -0.09
C VAL A 24 25.74 6.47 -0.52
N ALA A 25 25.52 5.55 -1.47
CA ALA A 25 26.63 5.01 -2.21
C ALA A 25 27.30 6.27 -2.75
N GLY A 26 28.48 6.59 -2.23
CA GLY A 26 29.26 7.76 -2.56
C GLY A 26 29.79 7.69 -3.99
N GLY A 27 28.90 7.42 -4.93
CA GLY A 27 29.04 7.35 -6.38
C GLY A 27 27.93 8.14 -7.07
N GLY A 28 27.38 9.15 -6.40
CA GLY A 28 26.40 10.05 -7.00
C GLY A 28 26.98 10.93 -8.09
N ILE A 29 26.11 11.64 -8.81
CA ILE A 29 26.42 12.60 -9.89
C ILE A 29 27.64 13.48 -9.57
N GLY A 30 27.88 13.79 -8.30
CA GLY A 30 29.08 14.57 -7.84
C GLY A 30 30.40 13.82 -8.07
N THR A 31 30.46 12.50 -7.81
CA THR A 31 31.68 11.71 -8.06
C THR A 31 31.89 11.51 -9.56
N LEU A 32 30.83 11.30 -10.33
CA LEU A 32 30.91 11.26 -11.79
C LEU A 32 31.41 12.58 -12.38
N LEU A 33 30.94 13.70 -11.87
CA LEU A 33 31.36 15.03 -12.28
C LEU A 33 32.82 15.29 -11.92
N LEU A 34 33.27 14.88 -10.72
CA LEU A 34 34.66 14.97 -10.29
C LEU A 34 35.58 14.10 -11.15
N VAL A 35 35.14 12.88 -11.50
CA VAL A 35 35.90 12.00 -12.41
C VAL A 35 36.00 12.61 -13.80
N LEU A 36 34.92 13.17 -14.33
CA LEU A 36 34.95 13.86 -15.65
C LEU A 36 35.85 15.12 -15.65
N VAL A 37 35.80 15.89 -14.57
CA VAL A 37 36.68 17.05 -14.40
C VAL A 37 38.14 16.62 -14.27
N ALA A 38 38.44 15.57 -13.51
CA ALA A 38 39.77 15.00 -13.39
C ALA A 38 40.32 14.53 -14.74
N MET A 39 39.50 13.82 -15.53
CA MET A 39 39.88 13.41 -16.89
C MET A 39 40.13 14.58 -17.83
N TYR A 40 39.33 15.65 -17.72
CA TYR A 40 39.54 16.87 -18.52
C TYR A 40 40.89 17.54 -18.20
N PHE A 41 41.36 17.48 -16.93
CA PHE A 41 42.66 18.00 -16.52
C PHE A 41 43.81 16.98 -16.62
N GLY A 42 43.56 15.79 -17.21
CA GLY A 42 44.62 14.77 -17.40
C GLY A 42 45.05 14.07 -16.11
N ILE A 43 44.22 14.13 -15.05
CA ILE A 43 44.46 13.44 -13.78
C ILE A 43 43.90 12.03 -13.87
N ASP A 44 44.66 11.01 -13.45
CA ASP A 44 44.23 9.62 -13.46
C ASP A 44 43.00 9.45 -12.57
N PRO A 45 41.87 8.94 -13.11
CA PRO A 45 40.62 8.74 -12.37
C PRO A 45 40.78 7.86 -11.13
N SER A 46 41.76 6.97 -11.11
CA SER A 46 42.05 6.09 -9.97
C SER A 46 42.45 6.85 -8.72
N ILE A 47 43.05 8.04 -8.87
CA ILE A 47 43.44 8.92 -7.76
C ILE A 47 42.16 9.46 -7.06
N VAL A 48 41.14 9.84 -7.84
CA VAL A 48 39.87 10.36 -7.31
C VAL A 48 39.07 9.26 -6.66
N LEU A 49 39.10 8.05 -7.22
CA LEU A 49 38.37 6.89 -6.70
C LEU A 49 39.03 6.28 -5.45
N ASN A 50 40.35 6.31 -5.34
CA ASN A 50 41.11 5.81 -4.19
C ASN A 50 41.13 6.80 -3.01
N GLN A 51 40.98 8.09 -3.23
CA GLN A 51 40.90 9.13 -2.19
C GLN A 51 39.49 9.16 -1.50
N GLY A 52 38.54 8.34 -1.90
CA GLY A 52 37.24 8.17 -1.21
C GLY A 52 37.33 7.59 0.22
N GLN A 53 38.53 7.32 0.72
CA GLN A 53 38.83 7.03 2.13
C GLN A 53 39.36 8.25 2.90
N LEU A 54 38.83 9.43 2.64
CA LEU A 54 39.04 10.56 3.55
C LEU A 54 38.27 10.27 4.83
N SER A 55 38.99 9.76 5.84
CA SER A 55 38.51 9.72 7.22
C SER A 55 38.23 11.14 7.65
N ILE A 56 36.97 11.51 7.72
CA ILE A 56 36.54 12.77 8.34
C ILE A 56 36.80 12.60 9.85
N PRO A 57 37.72 13.37 10.46
CA PRO A 57 37.91 13.36 11.91
C PRO A 57 36.66 13.90 12.55
N GLY A 58 35.90 13.04 13.28
CA GLY A 58 34.66 13.40 13.92
C GLY A 58 33.44 12.58 13.45
N ALA A 59 33.58 11.62 12.54
CA ALA A 59 32.55 10.63 12.33
C ALA A 59 32.48 9.74 13.58
N GLU A 60 31.57 10.08 14.50
CA GLU A 60 31.21 9.19 15.60
C GLU A 60 30.83 7.84 14.99
N ALA A 61 31.40 6.78 15.56
CA ALA A 61 30.97 5.40 15.24
C ALA A 61 29.45 5.34 15.40
N PRO A 62 28.73 4.59 14.54
CA PRO A 62 27.29 4.48 14.65
C PRO A 62 26.97 4.06 16.08
N THR A 63 26.42 4.98 16.86
CA THR A 63 25.83 4.68 18.16
C THR A 63 24.89 3.51 17.95
N GLN A 64 25.09 2.43 18.67
CA GLN A 64 24.17 1.31 18.70
C GLN A 64 22.78 1.92 18.93
N SER A 65 21.94 1.92 17.89
CA SER A 65 20.55 2.32 18.02
C SER A 65 19.96 1.41 19.10
N GLU A 66 19.37 2.02 20.12
CA GLU A 66 18.65 1.25 21.13
C GLU A 66 17.69 0.29 20.43
N PRO A 67 17.50 -0.94 20.94
CA PRO A 67 16.57 -1.89 20.36
C PRO A 67 15.20 -1.22 20.25
N TYR A 68 14.58 -1.22 19.07
CA TYR A 68 13.24 -0.68 18.87
C TYR A 68 12.28 -1.29 19.90
N SER A 69 11.66 -0.45 20.70
CA SER A 69 10.66 -0.84 21.69
C SER A 69 9.32 -0.24 21.29
N ALA A 70 8.44 -1.06 20.73
CA ALA A 70 7.09 -0.63 20.38
C ALA A 70 6.30 -0.19 21.61
N SER A 71 5.63 0.95 21.51
CA SER A 71 4.68 1.44 22.51
C SER A 71 3.49 0.46 22.67
N PRO A 72 2.73 0.51 23.77
CA PRO A 72 1.52 -0.30 23.93
C PRO A 72 0.51 -0.08 22.79
N GLU A 73 0.38 1.13 22.27
CA GLU A 73 -0.50 1.48 21.16
C GLU A 73 -0.02 0.83 19.86
N GLU A 74 1.26 0.94 19.53
CA GLU A 74 1.83 0.29 18.34
C GLU A 74 1.74 -1.24 18.39
N LYS A 75 1.84 -1.84 19.59
CA LYS A 75 1.62 -3.28 19.76
C LYS A 75 0.18 -3.66 19.46
N ARG A 76 -0.79 -2.88 19.99
CA ARG A 76 -2.21 -3.10 19.71
C ARG A 76 -2.54 -2.92 18.22
N LEU A 77 -1.98 -1.91 17.57
CA LEU A 77 -2.17 -1.71 16.13
C LEU A 77 -1.56 -2.85 15.31
N ALA A 78 -0.38 -3.34 15.66
CA ALA A 78 0.23 -4.48 14.99
C ALA A 78 -0.60 -5.77 15.19
N GLU A 79 -1.17 -5.97 16.37
CA GLU A 79 -2.08 -7.07 16.65
C GLU A 79 -3.36 -6.95 15.82
N PHE A 80 -3.95 -5.77 15.76
CA PHE A 80 -5.11 -5.47 14.91
C PHE A 80 -4.83 -5.80 13.44
N VAL A 81 -3.71 -5.33 12.89
CA VAL A 81 -3.29 -5.62 11.51
C VAL A 81 -3.18 -7.14 11.28
N SER A 82 -2.60 -7.88 12.22
CA SER A 82 -2.47 -9.33 12.13
C SER A 82 -3.83 -10.04 12.11
N VAL A 83 -4.81 -9.56 12.90
CA VAL A 83 -6.17 -10.13 12.91
C VAL A 83 -6.90 -9.82 11.60
N VAL A 84 -6.83 -8.59 11.10
CA VAL A 84 -7.49 -8.22 9.84
C VAL A 84 -6.89 -9.00 8.67
N LEU A 85 -5.56 -9.14 8.63
CA LEU A 85 -4.90 -9.95 7.60
C LEU A 85 -5.39 -11.41 7.64
N ALA A 86 -5.43 -12.02 8.82
CA ALA A 86 -5.95 -13.38 9.01
C ALA A 86 -7.40 -13.52 8.55
N ASP A 87 -8.23 -12.52 8.80
CA ASP A 87 -9.63 -12.50 8.38
C ASP A 87 -9.75 -12.42 6.83
N THR A 88 -8.87 -11.64 6.19
CA THR A 88 -8.79 -11.62 4.71
C THR A 88 -8.33 -12.97 4.15
N GLU A 89 -7.34 -13.63 4.78
CA GLU A 89 -6.87 -14.95 4.40
C GLU A 89 -8.01 -15.98 4.41
N ASP A 90 -8.75 -16.07 5.51
CA ASP A 90 -9.88 -17.01 5.69
C ASP A 90 -10.96 -16.79 4.61
N THR A 91 -11.23 -15.53 4.30
CA THR A 91 -12.21 -15.16 3.27
C THR A 91 -11.73 -15.59 1.88
N TRP A 92 -10.52 -15.19 1.50
CA TRP A 92 -10.01 -15.44 0.15
C TRP A 92 -9.68 -16.90 -0.09
N GLN A 93 -9.21 -17.65 0.90
CA GLN A 93 -9.05 -19.09 0.81
C GLN A 93 -10.38 -19.77 0.48
N THR A 94 -11.48 -19.34 1.14
CA THR A 94 -12.81 -19.90 0.90
C THR A 94 -13.29 -19.58 -0.53
N LEU A 95 -13.14 -18.34 -0.97
CA LEU A 95 -13.57 -17.91 -2.30
C LEU A 95 -12.77 -18.57 -3.43
N PHE A 96 -11.43 -18.65 -3.31
CA PHE A 96 -10.58 -19.30 -4.29
C PHE A 96 -10.85 -20.81 -4.38
N ARG A 97 -11.04 -21.47 -3.23
CA ARG A 97 -11.46 -22.87 -3.20
C ARG A 97 -12.79 -23.09 -3.92
N GLY A 98 -13.74 -22.16 -3.74
CA GLY A 98 -15.02 -22.19 -4.46
C GLY A 98 -14.88 -22.09 -5.98
N MET A 99 -13.80 -21.51 -6.47
CA MET A 99 -13.45 -21.43 -7.90
C MET A 99 -12.56 -22.59 -8.38
N GLY A 100 -12.23 -23.55 -7.52
CA GLY A 100 -11.27 -24.62 -7.85
C GLY A 100 -9.81 -24.15 -7.92
N GLN A 101 -9.49 -23.02 -7.30
CA GLN A 101 -8.14 -22.42 -7.27
C GLN A 101 -7.56 -22.43 -5.85
N THR A 102 -6.25 -22.26 -5.76
CA THR A 102 -5.53 -22.11 -4.49
C THR A 102 -5.21 -20.64 -4.27
N TYR A 103 -5.59 -20.12 -3.10
CA TYR A 103 -5.17 -18.78 -2.66
C TYR A 103 -3.75 -18.86 -2.09
N GLN A 104 -2.85 -18.05 -2.59
CA GLN A 104 -1.53 -17.83 -2.00
C GLN A 104 -1.64 -16.58 -1.12
N GLU A 105 -1.39 -16.73 0.16
CA GLU A 105 -1.48 -15.64 1.13
C GLU A 105 -0.37 -14.61 0.90
N PRO A 106 -0.66 -13.31 0.93
CA PRO A 106 0.38 -12.30 0.90
C PRO A 106 1.07 -12.20 2.26
N LYS A 107 2.32 -11.74 2.27
CA LYS A 107 2.91 -11.24 3.51
C LYS A 107 2.59 -9.77 3.70
N LEU A 108 2.44 -9.35 4.95
CA LEU A 108 2.28 -7.95 5.31
C LEU A 108 3.50 -7.49 6.11
N VAL A 109 4.16 -6.46 5.60
CA VAL A 109 5.35 -5.86 6.21
C VAL A 109 4.95 -4.61 6.98
N LEU A 110 5.16 -4.63 8.29
CA LEU A 110 5.10 -3.42 9.11
C LEU A 110 6.46 -2.72 9.07
N PHE A 111 6.46 -1.43 8.78
CA PHE A 111 7.69 -0.64 8.75
C PHE A 111 7.50 0.73 9.42
N SER A 112 8.57 1.49 9.60
CA SER A 112 8.55 2.86 10.12
C SER A 112 9.37 3.78 9.24
N GLY A 113 8.74 4.85 8.76
CA GLY A 113 9.37 5.93 7.99
C GLY A 113 9.70 5.57 6.55
N SER A 114 10.42 4.48 6.30
CA SER A 114 10.77 4.05 4.95
C SER A 114 11.07 2.55 4.86
N VAL A 115 10.86 1.99 3.69
CA VAL A 115 11.06 0.57 3.43
C VAL A 115 11.60 0.35 2.01
N GLU A 116 12.38 -0.71 1.82
CA GLU A 116 12.76 -1.23 0.51
C GLU A 116 11.91 -2.46 0.19
N SER A 117 11.29 -2.43 -0.99
CA SER A 117 10.49 -3.52 -1.56
C SER A 117 11.08 -3.94 -2.91
N ALA A 118 10.61 -5.05 -3.48
CA ALA A 118 10.97 -5.41 -4.85
C ALA A 118 10.47 -4.39 -5.90
N CYS A 119 9.48 -3.56 -5.55
CA CYS A 119 8.98 -2.47 -6.39
C CYS A 119 9.77 -1.16 -6.22
N GLY A 120 10.80 -1.15 -5.38
CA GLY A 120 11.65 -0.01 -5.09
C GLY A 120 11.52 0.52 -3.67
N PHE A 121 12.15 1.68 -3.44
CA PHE A 121 12.14 2.37 -2.16
C PHE A 121 10.83 3.16 -2.00
N ALA A 122 10.18 3.01 -0.86
CA ALA A 122 8.99 3.77 -0.47
C ALA A 122 9.19 4.44 0.89
N SER A 123 8.60 5.63 1.04
CA SER A 123 8.50 6.32 2.33
C SER A 123 7.07 6.21 2.89
N ALA A 124 6.90 6.36 4.20
CA ALA A 124 5.59 6.40 4.85
C ALA A 124 4.62 7.43 4.22
N ALA A 125 5.14 8.50 3.61
CA ALA A 125 4.34 9.50 2.92
C ALA A 125 3.57 8.98 1.69
N VAL A 126 3.95 7.82 1.14
CA VAL A 126 3.22 7.17 0.03
C VAL A 126 1.91 6.54 0.54
N GLY A 127 1.82 6.22 1.82
CA GLY A 127 0.75 5.43 2.40
C GLY A 127 0.99 3.92 2.29
N PRO A 128 0.01 3.10 2.69
CA PRO A 128 0.02 1.66 2.46
C PRO A 128 0.08 1.34 0.97
N PHE A 129 0.71 0.22 0.62
CA PHE A 129 0.77 -0.22 -0.78
C PHE A 129 0.99 -1.74 -0.88
N TYR A 130 0.56 -2.31 -2.01
CA TYR A 130 0.88 -3.66 -2.42
C TYR A 130 1.98 -3.65 -3.49
N CYS A 131 2.98 -4.51 -3.34
CA CYS A 131 4.00 -4.71 -4.37
C CYS A 131 3.78 -6.06 -5.08
N PRO A 132 3.42 -6.08 -6.38
CA PRO A 132 3.17 -7.32 -7.12
C PRO A 132 4.43 -8.15 -7.35
N MET A 133 5.63 -7.55 -7.33
CA MET A 133 6.88 -8.26 -7.61
C MET A 133 7.32 -9.17 -6.46
N ASP A 134 7.03 -8.83 -5.22
CA ASP A 134 7.32 -9.67 -4.04
C ASP A 134 6.05 -10.18 -3.34
N GLN A 135 4.88 -9.78 -3.84
CA GLN A 135 3.55 -10.18 -3.35
C GLN A 135 3.33 -9.82 -1.87
N LYS A 136 3.81 -8.64 -1.48
CA LYS A 136 3.69 -8.14 -0.12
C LYS A 136 2.87 -6.87 -0.02
N VAL A 137 2.12 -6.77 1.07
CA VAL A 137 1.48 -5.53 1.51
C VAL A 137 2.43 -4.82 2.46
N TYR A 138 2.54 -3.51 2.36
CA TYR A 138 3.42 -2.67 3.16
C TYR A 138 2.62 -1.60 3.89
N ILE A 139 2.77 -1.51 5.21
CA ILE A 139 2.05 -0.54 6.04
C ILE A 139 2.97 0.08 7.07
N ASP A 140 3.04 1.41 7.10
CA ASP A 140 3.53 2.16 8.26
C ASP A 140 2.35 2.45 9.20
N LEU A 141 2.44 2.05 10.45
CA LEU A 141 1.34 2.24 11.42
C LEU A 141 1.01 3.72 11.67
N SER A 142 1.93 4.66 11.38
CA SER A 142 1.65 6.09 11.44
C SER A 142 0.56 6.54 10.47
N PHE A 143 0.33 5.78 9.38
CA PHE A 143 -0.75 6.05 8.43
C PHE A 143 -2.13 6.06 9.09
N TYR A 144 -2.36 5.27 10.13
CA TYR A 144 -3.64 5.25 10.84
C TYR A 144 -3.90 6.56 11.59
N SER A 145 -2.83 7.21 12.08
CA SER A 145 -2.93 8.58 12.62
C SER A 145 -3.26 9.59 11.51
N ASP A 146 -2.64 9.46 10.33
CA ASP A 146 -2.96 10.30 9.18
C ASP A 146 -4.40 10.08 8.69
N LEU A 147 -4.87 8.83 8.64
CA LEU A 147 -6.24 8.49 8.25
C LEU A 147 -7.26 9.20 9.16
N LYS A 148 -7.02 9.22 10.46
CA LYS A 148 -7.84 9.92 11.44
C LYS A 148 -7.71 11.44 11.34
N ASN A 149 -6.48 11.95 11.41
CA ASN A 149 -6.24 13.37 11.68
C ASN A 149 -6.17 14.23 10.41
N ARG A 150 -5.65 13.66 9.33
CA ARG A 150 -5.45 14.35 8.05
C ARG A 150 -6.59 14.10 7.07
N PHE A 151 -7.04 12.85 6.97
CA PHE A 151 -8.11 12.45 6.05
C PHE A 151 -9.51 12.52 6.68
N GLY A 152 -9.61 12.66 8.02
CA GLY A 152 -10.88 12.75 8.72
C GLY A 152 -11.71 11.46 8.65
N ALA A 153 -11.03 10.33 8.57
CA ALA A 153 -11.62 8.99 8.51
C ALA A 153 -11.14 8.14 9.73
N PRO A 154 -11.59 8.47 10.95
CA PRO A 154 -11.29 7.66 12.12
C PRO A 154 -12.04 6.34 12.09
N GLY A 155 -11.60 5.40 12.91
CA GLY A 155 -12.27 4.12 13.15
C GLY A 155 -11.39 2.93 12.81
N ASP A 156 -11.67 1.81 13.45
CA ASP A 156 -10.90 0.59 13.24
C ASP A 156 -11.33 -0.09 11.92
N PHE A 157 -12.59 0.00 11.53
CA PHE A 157 -13.02 -0.56 10.25
C PHE A 157 -12.56 0.29 9.05
N ALA A 158 -12.31 1.59 9.21
CA ALA A 158 -11.62 2.40 8.22
C ALA A 158 -10.18 1.88 7.96
N GLN A 159 -9.49 1.48 9.02
CA GLN A 159 -8.15 0.88 8.93
C GLN A 159 -8.20 -0.53 8.31
N ALA A 160 -9.19 -1.34 8.68
CA ALA A 160 -9.40 -2.67 8.12
C ALA A 160 -9.71 -2.62 6.61
N TYR A 161 -10.51 -1.63 6.18
CA TYR A 161 -10.79 -1.38 4.76
C TYR A 161 -9.49 -1.15 3.97
N VAL A 162 -8.55 -0.36 4.49
CA VAL A 162 -7.27 -0.10 3.80
C VAL A 162 -6.48 -1.41 3.62
N ILE A 163 -6.37 -2.23 4.67
CA ILE A 163 -5.69 -3.54 4.57
C ILE A 163 -6.37 -4.41 3.51
N ALA A 164 -7.70 -4.49 3.55
CA ALA A 164 -8.47 -5.29 2.61
C ALA A 164 -8.37 -4.78 1.17
N HIS A 165 -8.20 -3.48 0.96
CA HIS A 165 -7.95 -2.87 -0.34
C HIS A 165 -6.60 -3.32 -0.90
N GLU A 166 -5.52 -3.26 -0.12
CA GLU A 166 -4.19 -3.74 -0.54
C GLU A 166 -4.19 -5.25 -0.82
N VAL A 167 -4.93 -6.03 -0.02
CA VAL A 167 -5.17 -7.46 -0.31
C VAL A 167 -6.01 -7.63 -1.58
N GLY A 168 -6.91 -6.69 -1.90
CA GLY A 168 -7.61 -6.65 -3.19
C GLY A 168 -6.66 -6.58 -4.38
N HIS A 169 -5.60 -5.77 -4.29
CA HIS A 169 -4.53 -5.74 -5.31
C HIS A 169 -3.77 -7.07 -5.40
N HIS A 170 -3.55 -7.73 -4.27
CA HIS A 170 -2.97 -9.08 -4.28
C HIS A 170 -3.89 -10.09 -5.00
N VAL A 171 -5.18 -10.06 -4.76
CA VAL A 171 -6.17 -10.89 -5.48
C VAL A 171 -6.15 -10.61 -6.97
N GLN A 172 -6.09 -9.35 -7.40
CA GLN A 172 -5.95 -8.97 -8.81
C GLN A 172 -4.67 -9.54 -9.43
N ASN A 173 -3.56 -9.56 -8.69
CA ASN A 173 -2.31 -10.14 -9.14
C ASN A 173 -2.44 -11.65 -9.33
N LEU A 174 -3.01 -12.38 -8.36
CA LEU A 174 -3.23 -13.82 -8.45
C LEU A 174 -4.16 -14.22 -9.60
N LEU A 175 -5.14 -13.37 -9.94
CA LEU A 175 -6.06 -13.59 -11.06
C LEU A 175 -5.49 -13.15 -12.43
N GLY A 176 -4.23 -12.67 -12.49
CA GLY A 176 -3.58 -12.21 -13.73
C GLY A 176 -4.13 -10.87 -14.26
N ILE A 177 -5.00 -10.20 -13.50
CA ILE A 177 -5.59 -8.91 -13.91
C ILE A 177 -4.51 -7.83 -13.93
N ALA A 178 -3.65 -7.78 -12.90
CA ALA A 178 -2.59 -6.79 -12.79
C ALA A 178 -1.61 -6.85 -13.98
N GLU A 179 -1.18 -8.04 -14.39
CA GLU A 179 -0.29 -8.23 -15.53
C GLU A 179 -0.94 -7.75 -16.83
N LYS A 180 -2.21 -8.13 -17.08
CA LYS A 180 -2.96 -7.72 -18.26
C LYS A 180 -3.11 -6.20 -18.33
N VAL A 181 -3.47 -5.56 -17.22
CA VAL A 181 -3.64 -4.10 -17.16
C VAL A 181 -2.31 -3.37 -17.35
N ASN A 182 -1.22 -3.85 -16.74
CA ASN A 182 0.10 -3.28 -16.93
C ASN A 182 0.56 -3.36 -18.40
N SER A 183 0.27 -4.46 -19.08
CA SER A 183 0.54 -4.61 -20.51
C SER A 183 -0.27 -3.62 -21.38
N LEU A 184 -1.51 -3.34 -21.02
CA LEU A 184 -2.33 -2.33 -21.71
C LEU A 184 -1.82 -0.91 -21.43
N ARG A 185 -1.53 -0.57 -20.17
CA ARG A 185 -1.01 0.73 -19.76
C ARG A 185 0.31 1.09 -20.44
N SER A 186 1.20 0.12 -20.61
CA SER A 186 2.50 0.36 -21.27
C SER A 186 2.40 0.77 -22.75
N ARG A 187 1.24 0.57 -23.37
CA ARG A 187 0.96 0.89 -24.78
C ARG A 187 -0.03 2.05 -24.95
N ALA A 188 -0.64 2.50 -23.86
CA ALA A 188 -1.65 3.55 -23.85
C ALA A 188 -1.03 4.93 -23.72
N GLY A 189 -1.75 5.97 -24.15
CA GLY A 189 -1.45 7.34 -23.77
C GLY A 189 -1.79 7.61 -22.30
N GLU A 190 -1.31 8.71 -21.77
CA GLU A 190 -1.40 9.05 -20.34
C GLU A 190 -2.84 8.97 -19.79
N ALA A 191 -3.80 9.61 -20.44
CA ALA A 191 -5.19 9.62 -19.98
C ALA A 191 -5.82 8.21 -19.96
N GLU A 192 -5.54 7.36 -20.94
CA GLU A 192 -6.04 5.98 -20.97
C GLU A 192 -5.31 5.12 -19.93
N ALA A 193 -4.00 5.31 -19.74
CA ALA A 193 -3.24 4.64 -18.69
C ALA A 193 -3.77 5.00 -17.29
N ASN A 194 -4.13 6.27 -17.06
CA ASN A 194 -4.75 6.73 -15.83
C ASN A 194 -6.13 6.09 -15.62
N LYS A 195 -6.95 6.03 -16.67
CA LYS A 195 -8.26 5.35 -16.62
C LYS A 195 -8.13 3.87 -16.26
N LEU A 196 -7.17 3.15 -16.83
CA LEU A 196 -6.88 1.76 -16.47
C LEU A 196 -6.44 1.63 -15.01
N SER A 197 -5.68 2.60 -14.48
CA SER A 197 -5.33 2.65 -13.06
C SER A 197 -6.58 2.82 -12.19
N VAL A 198 -7.45 3.78 -12.53
CA VAL A 198 -8.72 3.98 -11.83
C VAL A 198 -9.55 2.69 -11.81
N MET A 199 -9.64 1.96 -12.92
CA MET A 199 -10.38 0.69 -12.96
C MET A 199 -9.78 -0.36 -12.01
N MET A 200 -8.45 -0.43 -11.90
CA MET A 200 -7.76 -1.31 -10.93
C MET A 200 -8.12 -0.95 -9.49
N GLU A 201 -8.05 0.32 -9.15
CA GLU A 201 -8.34 0.82 -7.81
C GLU A 201 -9.80 0.57 -7.40
N LEU A 202 -10.74 0.89 -8.29
CA LEU A 202 -12.16 0.68 -8.04
C LEU A 202 -12.50 -0.82 -7.92
N GLN A 203 -11.79 -1.68 -8.63
CA GLN A 203 -11.93 -3.12 -8.46
C GLN A 203 -11.39 -3.58 -7.10
N ALA A 204 -10.26 -3.03 -6.63
CA ALA A 204 -9.73 -3.31 -5.29
C ALA A 204 -10.71 -2.84 -4.19
N ASP A 205 -11.35 -1.68 -4.36
CA ASP A 205 -12.42 -1.22 -3.47
C ASP A 205 -13.61 -2.20 -3.44
N CYS A 206 -14.04 -2.70 -4.60
CA CYS A 206 -15.11 -3.70 -4.66
C CYS A 206 -14.70 -5.02 -3.99
N LEU A 207 -13.48 -5.49 -4.22
CA LEU A 207 -12.97 -6.71 -3.59
C LEU A 207 -12.85 -6.56 -2.07
N SER A 208 -12.47 -5.39 -1.56
CA SER A 208 -12.50 -5.12 -0.12
C SER A 208 -13.94 -5.16 0.45
N GLY A 209 -14.92 -4.69 -0.33
CA GLY A 209 -16.33 -4.85 0.01
C GLY A 209 -16.79 -6.31 0.00
N VAL A 210 -16.34 -7.13 -0.94
CA VAL A 210 -16.59 -8.59 -0.97
C VAL A 210 -16.02 -9.26 0.28
N TRP A 211 -14.79 -8.89 0.68
CA TRP A 211 -14.23 -9.36 1.95
C TRP A 211 -15.13 -9.01 3.13
N ALA A 212 -15.51 -7.75 3.27
CA ALA A 212 -16.35 -7.28 4.37
C ALA A 212 -17.70 -8.03 4.46
N TYR A 213 -18.35 -8.31 3.30
CA TYR A 213 -19.55 -9.10 3.22
C TYR A 213 -19.38 -10.51 3.82
N HIS A 214 -18.32 -11.21 3.40
CA HIS A 214 -18.08 -12.59 3.86
C HIS A 214 -17.62 -12.64 5.32
N ALA A 215 -16.75 -11.72 5.72
CA ALA A 215 -16.23 -11.58 7.07
C ALA A 215 -17.40 -11.36 8.06
N ASP A 216 -18.32 -10.44 7.74
CA ASP A 216 -19.49 -10.23 8.61
C ASP A 216 -20.42 -11.44 8.66
N ARG A 217 -20.71 -12.05 7.51
CA ARG A 217 -21.62 -13.20 7.49
C ARG A 217 -21.10 -14.41 8.23
N THR A 218 -19.82 -14.66 8.19
CA THR A 218 -19.21 -15.86 8.79
C THR A 218 -18.72 -15.63 10.21
N ARG A 219 -18.19 -14.45 10.51
CA ARG A 219 -17.52 -14.13 11.79
C ARG A 219 -18.15 -12.99 12.56
N LYS A 220 -19.16 -12.31 12.00
CA LYS A 220 -19.88 -11.22 12.66
C LYS A 220 -18.98 -10.11 13.14
N ILE A 221 -18.06 -9.66 12.29
CA ILE A 221 -17.03 -8.68 12.66
C ILE A 221 -17.54 -7.25 12.71
N LEU A 222 -18.66 -6.94 12.03
CA LEU A 222 -19.15 -5.56 11.95
C LEU A 222 -19.99 -5.17 13.18
N ASP A 223 -19.73 -3.96 13.66
CA ASP A 223 -20.57 -3.23 14.60
C ASP A 223 -21.31 -2.10 13.88
N GLU A 224 -22.26 -1.47 14.59
CA GLU A 224 -22.98 -0.30 14.07
C GLU A 224 -22.00 0.86 13.81
N GLY A 225 -22.05 1.43 12.61
CA GLY A 225 -21.17 2.52 12.18
C GLY A 225 -19.92 2.10 11.38
N ASP A 226 -19.53 0.83 11.41
CA ASP A 226 -18.33 0.35 10.74
C ASP A 226 -18.37 0.56 9.21
N VAL A 227 -19.53 0.30 8.60
CA VAL A 227 -19.71 0.50 7.17
C VAL A 227 -19.50 1.97 6.80
N GLU A 228 -20.01 2.88 7.61
CA GLU A 228 -19.85 4.33 7.44
C GLU A 228 -18.38 4.75 7.59
N GLU A 229 -17.62 4.10 8.48
CA GLU A 229 -16.17 4.33 8.61
C GLU A 229 -15.43 3.97 7.32
N ALA A 230 -15.67 2.78 6.75
CA ALA A 230 -15.08 2.36 5.50
C ALA A 230 -15.48 3.27 4.33
N LEU A 231 -16.75 3.66 4.25
CA LEU A 231 -17.25 4.58 3.21
C LEU A 231 -16.60 5.96 3.33
N ASN A 232 -16.40 6.45 4.56
CA ASN A 232 -15.71 7.70 4.81
C ASN A 232 -14.23 7.59 4.42
N ALA A 233 -13.56 6.49 4.76
CA ALA A 233 -12.19 6.25 4.34
C ALA A 233 -12.06 6.24 2.80
N ALA A 234 -12.86 5.45 2.10
CA ALA A 234 -12.90 5.39 0.63
C ALA A 234 -13.14 6.78 0.00
N SER A 235 -14.08 7.56 0.56
CA SER A 235 -14.35 8.92 0.12
C SER A 235 -13.18 9.88 0.36
N SER A 236 -12.49 9.75 1.49
CA SER A 236 -11.46 10.69 1.93
C SER A 236 -10.18 10.60 1.12
N ILE A 237 -9.87 9.44 0.55
CA ILE A 237 -8.71 9.18 -0.28
C ILE A 237 -9.02 9.17 -1.79
N GLY A 238 -10.20 9.68 -2.18
CA GLY A 238 -10.53 9.89 -3.59
C GLY A 238 -9.74 11.06 -4.21
N ASP A 239 -9.33 10.92 -5.47
CA ASP A 239 -8.51 11.90 -6.18
C ASP A 239 -9.14 13.29 -6.24
N ASP A 240 -10.45 13.37 -6.39
CA ASP A 240 -11.20 14.63 -6.44
C ASP A 240 -11.09 15.42 -5.12
N ARG A 241 -11.16 14.72 -3.99
CA ARG A 241 -11.01 15.32 -2.66
C ARG A 241 -9.57 15.71 -2.37
N MET A 242 -8.61 14.80 -2.65
CA MET A 242 -7.20 15.06 -2.46
C MET A 242 -6.69 16.22 -3.33
N GLN A 243 -7.09 16.28 -4.61
CA GLN A 243 -6.71 17.35 -5.50
C GLN A 243 -7.30 18.70 -5.07
N ARG A 244 -8.57 18.71 -4.63
CA ARG A 244 -9.20 19.94 -4.13
C ARG A 244 -8.51 20.47 -2.88
N GLN A 245 -8.09 19.58 -1.96
CA GLN A 245 -7.35 19.96 -0.75
C GLN A 245 -5.95 20.48 -1.06
N SER A 246 -5.24 19.88 -2.02
CA SER A 246 -3.84 20.22 -2.31
C SER A 246 -3.65 21.41 -3.24
N ARG A 247 -4.54 21.61 -4.23
CA ARG A 247 -4.39 22.61 -5.29
C ARG A 247 -5.66 23.44 -5.59
N GLY A 248 -6.76 23.18 -4.89
CA GLY A 248 -8.00 23.96 -5.00
C GLY A 248 -8.90 23.63 -6.19
N TYR A 249 -8.44 22.83 -7.15
CA TYR A 249 -9.21 22.41 -8.34
C TYR A 249 -9.01 20.92 -8.65
N VAL A 250 -9.91 20.39 -9.49
CA VAL A 250 -9.96 18.97 -9.84
C VAL A 250 -9.70 18.80 -11.33
N THR A 251 -8.87 17.80 -11.67
CA THR A 251 -8.56 17.43 -13.06
C THR A 251 -8.85 15.93 -13.26
N PRO A 252 -10.06 15.54 -13.72
CA PRO A 252 -10.45 14.14 -13.80
C PRO A 252 -9.53 13.24 -14.63
N ASP A 253 -8.97 13.75 -15.73
CA ASP A 253 -8.06 12.98 -16.60
C ASP A 253 -6.72 12.61 -15.93
N SER A 254 -6.39 13.27 -14.81
CA SER A 254 -5.22 12.96 -14.00
C SER A 254 -5.52 12.06 -12.81
N PHE A 255 -6.72 11.51 -12.69
CA PHE A 255 -7.06 10.57 -11.63
C PHE A 255 -6.35 9.25 -11.86
N THR A 256 -5.79 8.71 -10.79
CA THR A 256 -5.15 7.38 -10.77
C THR A 256 -5.85 6.43 -9.81
N HIS A 257 -6.61 6.95 -8.83
CA HIS A 257 -7.37 6.17 -7.83
C HIS A 257 -8.89 6.27 -8.00
N GLY A 258 -9.37 7.23 -8.77
CA GLY A 258 -10.79 7.49 -8.95
C GLY A 258 -11.36 8.51 -7.98
N SER A 259 -12.57 8.98 -8.27
CA SER A 259 -13.27 9.94 -7.42
C SER A 259 -13.83 9.28 -6.15
N SER A 260 -14.03 10.09 -5.11
CA SER A 260 -14.69 9.67 -3.86
C SER A 260 -16.00 8.92 -4.11
N ALA A 261 -16.83 9.41 -5.03
CA ALA A 261 -18.12 8.79 -5.36
C ALA A 261 -17.97 7.42 -6.03
N GLN A 262 -16.97 7.26 -6.91
CA GLN A 262 -16.67 5.99 -7.56
C GLN A 262 -16.18 4.96 -6.54
N ARG A 263 -15.22 5.32 -5.68
CA ARG A 263 -14.67 4.44 -4.65
C ARG A 263 -15.76 3.93 -3.69
N VAL A 264 -16.57 4.85 -3.15
CA VAL A 264 -17.72 4.50 -2.30
C VAL A 264 -18.70 3.55 -3.01
N ARG A 265 -19.02 3.82 -4.27
CA ARG A 265 -19.95 2.98 -5.04
C ARG A 265 -19.41 1.56 -5.21
N TRP A 266 -18.16 1.41 -5.60
CA TRP A 266 -17.58 0.09 -5.84
C TRP A 266 -17.36 -0.71 -4.56
N PHE A 267 -16.99 -0.07 -3.46
CA PHE A 267 -16.96 -0.74 -2.16
C PHE A 267 -18.36 -1.27 -1.79
N LYS A 268 -19.41 -0.42 -1.91
CA LYS A 268 -20.81 -0.84 -1.66
C LYS A 268 -21.23 -1.99 -2.56
N GLN A 269 -20.87 -1.97 -3.84
CA GLN A 269 -21.16 -3.05 -4.78
C GLN A 269 -20.62 -4.39 -4.29
N GLY A 270 -19.40 -4.40 -3.78
CA GLY A 270 -18.78 -5.59 -3.18
C GLY A 270 -19.49 -6.02 -1.89
N LEU A 271 -19.72 -5.06 -0.98
CA LEU A 271 -20.34 -5.27 0.32
C LEU A 271 -21.79 -5.81 0.21
N GLU A 272 -22.57 -5.33 -0.75
CA GLU A 272 -23.95 -5.75 -0.95
C GLU A 272 -24.07 -7.10 -1.66
N SER A 273 -23.22 -7.35 -2.63
CA SER A 273 -23.29 -8.55 -3.47
C SER A 273 -22.53 -9.76 -2.89
N GLY A 274 -21.40 -9.53 -2.25
CA GLY A 274 -20.45 -10.57 -1.83
C GLY A 274 -19.87 -11.38 -3.00
N LYS A 275 -19.98 -10.90 -4.25
CA LYS A 275 -19.63 -11.64 -5.46
C LYS A 275 -18.49 -10.96 -6.22
N MET A 276 -17.36 -11.63 -6.34
CA MET A 276 -16.21 -11.13 -7.13
C MET A 276 -16.59 -10.80 -8.59
N GLY A 277 -17.50 -11.57 -9.20
CA GLY A 277 -17.97 -11.32 -10.57
C GLY A 277 -18.68 -9.98 -10.76
N GLN A 278 -19.16 -9.36 -9.68
CA GLN A 278 -19.76 -8.01 -9.70
C GLN A 278 -18.71 -6.89 -9.60
N CYS A 279 -17.44 -7.23 -9.42
CA CYS A 279 -16.32 -6.29 -9.34
C CYS A 279 -15.61 -6.07 -10.69
N ASN A 280 -16.25 -6.37 -11.81
CA ASN A 280 -15.63 -6.18 -13.13
C ASN A 280 -15.73 -4.72 -13.59
N THR A 281 -14.81 -3.90 -13.15
CA THR A 281 -14.72 -2.48 -13.52
C THR A 281 -14.33 -2.25 -14.99
N PHE A 282 -13.68 -3.24 -15.62
CA PHE A 282 -13.20 -3.16 -17.00
C PHE A 282 -14.28 -3.37 -18.06
N GLN A 283 -15.44 -3.89 -17.66
CA GLN A 283 -16.61 -4.10 -18.53
C GLN A 283 -17.82 -3.27 -18.08
N SER A 284 -17.62 -2.36 -17.13
CA SER A 284 -18.70 -1.49 -16.65
C SER A 284 -18.85 -0.27 -17.56
N ASP A 285 -20.06 -0.02 -18.04
CA ASP A 285 -20.40 1.20 -18.78
C ASP A 285 -20.37 2.45 -17.87
N ARG A 286 -20.32 2.25 -16.57
CA ARG A 286 -20.35 3.30 -15.55
C ARG A 286 -19.35 2.99 -14.43
N LEU A 287 -18.23 3.66 -14.46
CA LEU A 287 -17.25 3.63 -13.37
C LEU A 287 -17.71 4.44 -12.18
#